data_c6c02ca4449ff75016bf0ce58b1f2a7f
#
_entry.id   c6c02ca4449ff75016bf0ce58b1f2a7f
#
_cell.length_a   1.000
_cell.length_b   1.000
_cell.length_c   1.000
_cell.angle_alpha   90.00
_cell.angle_beta   90.00
_cell.angle_gamma   90.00
#
_symmetry.space_group_name_H-M   'P 1'
#
loop_
_entity.id
_entity.type
_entity.pdbx_description
1 polymer ?
#
loop_
_entity_poly.entity_id
_entity_poly.type
_entity_poly.pdbx_seq_one_letter_code
_entity_poly.pdbx_strand_id
1 'polypeptide(L)'
;KDTNLEPKIKTSYLLIGLNKIFPKLEGDYVTFIGSTFVTYGKEETYLNHCICLGDTENIEKESQVIECYENEKDVLLAWTRLIQKEDPDIIIGYNIFGFDYPFMYDRAKENQCVTEFMKFSRTKTEKKSDLDNTNIILASGEYELKYPPMEGRLQIDVFTYMRKEFILPSYKLDYVSSYLILDKVKSF
;
A
#
# COMPACT_ATOMS: atom_id res chain seq x y z
N LYS A 1 2.43 31.29 32.91
CA LYS A 1 2.78 32.60 32.28
C LYS A 1 4.30 32.69 32.20
N ASP A 2 4.93 31.88 31.36
CA ASP A 2 6.38 32.01 31.09
C ASP A 2 6.56 32.76 29.79
N THR A 3 6.83 34.05 29.92
CA THR A 3 7.05 34.99 28.83
C THR A 3 8.46 34.86 28.18
N ASN A 4 9.36 34.01 28.71
CA ASN A 4 10.77 33.93 28.36
C ASN A 4 11.15 32.64 27.58
N LEU A 5 10.24 31.87 27.07
CA LEU A 5 10.57 30.71 26.23
C LEU A 5 10.97 31.16 24.82
N GLU A 6 12.03 30.53 24.28
CA GLU A 6 12.42 30.77 22.89
C GLU A 6 11.28 30.53 21.91
N PRO A 7 11.20 31.26 20.77
CA PRO A 7 10.09 31.15 19.81
C PRO A 7 9.81 29.73 19.37
N LYS A 8 10.84 28.91 19.14
CA LYS A 8 10.71 27.49 18.75
C LYS A 8 10.03 26.64 19.81
N ILE A 9 10.32 26.88 21.10
CA ILE A 9 9.74 26.17 22.22
C ILE A 9 8.27 26.58 22.39
N LYS A 10 7.95 27.87 22.23
CA LYS A 10 6.56 28.37 22.24
C LYS A 10 5.72 27.74 21.13
N THR A 11 6.28 27.63 19.91
CA THR A 11 5.60 27.00 18.78
C THR A 11 5.33 25.52 19.06
N SER A 12 6.29 24.80 19.64
CA SER A 12 6.11 23.37 19.98
C SER A 12 5.00 23.17 21.02
N TYR A 13 4.95 23.99 22.08
CA TYR A 13 3.88 23.93 23.08
C TYR A 13 2.51 24.29 22.50
N LEU A 14 2.45 25.28 21.60
CA LEU A 14 1.21 25.62 20.89
C LEU A 14 0.73 24.49 20.02
N LEU A 15 1.61 23.84 19.25
CA LEU A 15 1.27 22.68 18.42
C LEU A 15 0.77 21.50 19.25
N ILE A 16 1.43 21.19 20.38
CA ILE A 16 0.98 20.15 21.31
C ILE A 16 -0.40 20.49 21.89
N GLY A 17 -0.61 21.75 22.24
CA GLY A 17 -1.91 22.25 22.77
C GLY A 17 -3.01 22.17 21.72
N LEU A 18 -2.73 22.58 20.49
CA LEU A 18 -3.66 22.52 19.37
C LEU A 18 -4.03 21.08 19.01
N ASN A 19 -3.06 20.18 18.96
CA ASN A 19 -3.30 18.74 18.68
C ASN A 19 -4.18 18.04 19.73
N LYS A 20 -4.32 18.62 20.95
CA LYS A 20 -5.23 18.11 21.98
C LYS A 20 -6.66 18.64 21.84
N ILE A 21 -6.83 19.78 21.19
CA ILE A 21 -8.11 20.50 21.10
C ILE A 21 -8.80 20.20 19.75
N PHE A 22 -8.02 20.08 18.68
CA PHE A 22 -8.58 19.72 17.39
C PHE A 22 -8.96 18.24 17.35
N PRO A 23 -10.13 17.89 16.79
CA PRO A 23 -10.46 16.49 16.51
C PRO A 23 -9.37 15.90 15.61
N LYS A 24 -9.05 14.63 15.84
CA LYS A 24 -8.18 13.91 14.91
C LYS A 24 -8.80 13.95 13.52
N LEU A 25 -8.02 14.36 12.53
CA LEU A 25 -8.44 14.23 11.15
C LEU A 25 -8.57 12.72 10.88
N GLU A 26 -9.77 12.30 10.52
CA GLU A 26 -10.00 10.95 10.00
C GLU A 26 -9.52 10.92 8.54
N GLY A 27 -8.77 9.88 8.19
CA GLY A 27 -8.36 9.65 6.81
C GLY A 27 -9.54 9.13 5.97
N ASP A 28 -9.43 9.25 4.65
CA ASP A 28 -10.37 8.61 3.74
C ASP A 28 -10.36 7.08 3.92
N TYR A 29 -11.52 6.45 3.74
CA TYR A 29 -11.64 5.00 3.89
C TYR A 29 -10.99 4.26 2.72
N VAL A 30 -10.50 3.05 3.00
CA VAL A 30 -10.23 2.05 1.96
C VAL A 30 -11.57 1.54 1.44
N THR A 31 -11.95 1.94 0.24
CA THR A 31 -13.22 1.57 -0.36
C THR A 31 -13.15 0.25 -1.13
N PHE A 32 -11.99 -0.05 -1.74
CA PHE A 32 -11.76 -1.35 -2.37
C PHE A 32 -10.26 -1.67 -2.46
N ILE A 33 -9.95 -2.97 -2.51
CA ILE A 33 -8.61 -3.50 -2.75
C ILE A 33 -8.71 -4.55 -3.87
N GLY A 34 -8.16 -4.21 -5.04
CA GLY A 34 -8.06 -5.14 -6.17
C GLY A 34 -6.74 -5.90 -6.14
N SER A 35 -6.79 -7.21 -6.37
CA SER A 35 -5.62 -8.07 -6.46
C SER A 35 -5.76 -9.04 -7.63
N THR A 36 -4.73 -9.14 -8.45
CA THR A 36 -4.68 -10.06 -9.59
C THR A 36 -3.56 -11.07 -9.36
N PHE A 37 -3.90 -12.35 -9.53
CA PHE A 37 -2.97 -13.45 -9.33
C PHE A 37 -2.67 -14.16 -10.64
N VAL A 38 -1.38 -14.40 -10.88
CA VAL A 38 -0.88 -15.10 -12.06
C VAL A 38 0.19 -16.10 -11.64
N THR A 39 0.21 -17.26 -12.29
CA THR A 39 1.31 -18.21 -12.12
C THR A 39 2.49 -17.78 -13.00
N TYR A 40 3.70 -17.74 -12.42
CA TYR A 40 4.90 -17.36 -13.19
C TYR A 40 5.02 -18.17 -14.48
N GLY A 41 5.29 -17.47 -15.57
CA GLY A 41 5.38 -18.07 -16.92
C GLY A 41 4.04 -18.35 -17.61
N LYS A 42 2.91 -17.97 -17.01
CA LYS A 42 1.59 -17.94 -17.64
C LYS A 42 1.21 -16.53 -18.01
N GLU A 43 0.52 -16.35 -19.13
CA GLU A 43 0.00 -15.04 -19.56
C GLU A 43 -1.35 -14.72 -18.94
N GLU A 44 -2.15 -15.74 -18.67
CA GLU A 44 -3.49 -15.61 -18.11
C GLU A 44 -3.48 -15.57 -16.58
N THR A 45 -4.33 -14.70 -16.03
CA THR A 45 -4.58 -14.62 -14.60
C THR A 45 -5.52 -15.74 -14.17
N TYR A 46 -5.21 -16.42 -13.06
CA TYR A 46 -6.10 -17.46 -12.54
C TYR A 46 -7.14 -16.90 -11.56
N LEU A 47 -6.88 -15.73 -10.98
CA LEU A 47 -7.78 -15.06 -10.04
C LEU A 47 -7.66 -13.55 -10.14
N ASN A 48 -8.77 -12.86 -10.33
CA ASN A 48 -8.94 -11.43 -10.14
C ASN A 48 -9.89 -11.23 -8.96
N HIS A 49 -9.37 -10.71 -7.87
CA HIS A 49 -10.10 -10.58 -6.61
C HIS A 49 -10.26 -9.10 -6.25
N CYS A 50 -11.47 -8.68 -5.93
CA CYS A 50 -11.78 -7.35 -5.45
C CYS A 50 -12.49 -7.44 -4.11
N ILE A 51 -11.95 -6.77 -3.11
CA ILE A 51 -12.54 -6.64 -1.78
C ILE A 51 -13.11 -5.23 -1.67
N CYS A 52 -14.40 -5.09 -1.39
CA CYS A 52 -15.10 -3.81 -1.39
C CYS A 52 -15.69 -3.48 -0.03
N LEU A 53 -15.72 -2.18 0.30
CA LEU A 53 -16.48 -1.63 1.40
C LEU A 53 -17.89 -1.29 0.91
N GLY A 54 -18.90 -1.75 1.62
CA GLY A 54 -20.29 -1.61 1.21
C GLY A 54 -20.71 -2.70 0.23
N ASP A 55 -21.75 -2.42 -0.55
CA ASP A 55 -22.33 -3.34 -1.50
C ASP A 55 -21.97 -2.96 -2.94
N THR A 56 -21.90 -3.95 -3.84
CA THR A 56 -21.62 -3.72 -5.26
C THR A 56 -22.40 -4.75 -6.10
N GLU A 57 -22.65 -4.39 -7.36
CA GLU A 57 -23.25 -5.33 -8.31
C GLU A 57 -22.29 -6.49 -8.60
N ASN A 58 -22.84 -7.70 -8.56
CA ASN A 58 -22.08 -8.90 -8.91
C ASN A 58 -21.79 -8.90 -10.41
N ILE A 59 -20.52 -8.92 -10.75
CA ILE A 59 -20.07 -9.17 -12.12
C ILE A 59 -19.71 -10.66 -12.21
N GLU A 60 -20.59 -11.45 -12.79
CA GLU A 60 -20.33 -12.86 -13.07
C GLU A 60 -19.38 -12.98 -14.26
N LYS A 61 -18.09 -13.08 -13.99
CA LYS A 61 -17.07 -13.47 -14.97
C LYS A 61 -16.21 -14.58 -14.39
N GLU A 62 -15.88 -15.55 -15.23
CA GLU A 62 -14.88 -16.57 -14.90
C GLU A 62 -13.59 -15.92 -14.37
N SER A 63 -13.02 -16.46 -13.31
CA SER A 63 -11.82 -15.94 -12.62
C SER A 63 -11.98 -14.59 -11.89
N GLN A 64 -13.18 -14.05 -11.73
CA GLN A 64 -13.42 -12.85 -10.93
C GLN A 64 -14.14 -13.19 -9.64
N VAL A 65 -13.64 -12.67 -8.52
CA VAL A 65 -14.27 -12.80 -7.20
C VAL A 65 -14.40 -11.40 -6.60
N ILE A 66 -15.61 -11.07 -6.15
CA ILE A 66 -15.89 -9.83 -5.42
C ILE A 66 -16.38 -10.21 -4.04
N GLU A 67 -15.73 -9.69 -3.00
CA GLU A 67 -16.15 -9.81 -1.61
C GLU A 67 -16.51 -8.43 -1.06
N CYS A 68 -17.70 -8.31 -0.46
CA CYS A 68 -18.19 -7.07 0.11
C CYS A 68 -18.26 -7.15 1.64
N TYR A 69 -17.88 -6.07 2.31
CA TYR A 69 -17.87 -5.96 3.77
C TYR A 69 -18.51 -4.66 4.21
N GLU A 70 -19.22 -4.69 5.34
CA GLU A 70 -19.94 -3.52 5.86
C GLU A 70 -19.00 -2.50 6.52
N ASN A 71 -17.83 -2.90 6.96
CA ASN A 71 -16.88 -2.03 7.64
C ASN A 71 -15.45 -2.17 7.08
N GLU A 72 -14.69 -1.10 7.18
CA GLU A 72 -13.34 -1.01 6.64
C GLU A 72 -12.35 -1.97 7.29
N LYS A 73 -12.51 -2.24 8.59
CA LYS A 73 -11.67 -3.22 9.29
C LYS A 73 -11.71 -4.58 8.60
N ASP A 74 -12.91 -5.03 8.23
CA ASP A 74 -13.08 -6.34 7.58
C ASP A 74 -12.52 -6.35 6.17
N VAL A 75 -12.58 -5.23 5.43
CA VAL A 75 -11.92 -5.05 4.13
C VAL A 75 -10.40 -5.25 4.26
N LEU A 76 -9.77 -4.57 5.21
CA LEU A 76 -8.33 -4.66 5.46
C LEU A 76 -7.93 -6.09 5.87
N LEU A 77 -8.66 -6.71 6.79
CA LEU A 77 -8.39 -8.07 7.25
C LEU A 77 -8.70 -9.13 6.19
N ALA A 78 -9.67 -8.88 5.31
CA ALA A 78 -9.96 -9.76 4.17
C ALA A 78 -8.78 -9.82 3.22
N TRP A 79 -8.12 -8.68 2.95
CA TRP A 79 -6.92 -8.66 2.13
C TRP A 79 -5.76 -9.45 2.77
N THR A 80 -5.56 -9.32 4.09
CA THR A 80 -4.57 -10.14 4.80
C THR A 80 -4.86 -11.64 4.65
N ARG A 81 -6.13 -12.04 4.81
CA ARG A 81 -6.56 -13.45 4.62
C ARG A 81 -6.37 -13.91 3.18
N LEU A 82 -6.64 -13.05 2.20
CA LEU A 82 -6.43 -13.36 0.79
C LEU A 82 -4.95 -13.64 0.50
N ILE A 83 -4.04 -12.79 0.97
CA ILE A 83 -2.58 -12.99 0.81
C ILE A 83 -2.11 -14.27 1.50
N GLN A 84 -2.68 -14.61 2.66
CA GLN A 84 -2.35 -15.85 3.36
C GLN A 84 -2.88 -17.09 2.62
N LYS A 85 -4.07 -17.02 2.04
CA LYS A 85 -4.75 -18.11 1.33
C LYS A 85 -4.09 -18.41 -0.01
N GLU A 86 -3.89 -17.38 -0.82
CA GLU A 86 -3.30 -17.52 -2.15
C GLU A 86 -1.78 -17.72 -2.10
N ASP A 87 -1.17 -17.35 -1.00
CA ASP A 87 0.24 -17.54 -0.65
C ASP A 87 1.24 -17.14 -1.75
N PRO A 88 1.14 -15.92 -2.32
CA PRO A 88 2.01 -15.50 -3.43
C PRO A 88 3.48 -15.43 -2.98
N ASP A 89 4.40 -15.87 -3.86
CA ASP A 89 5.85 -15.72 -3.64
C ASP A 89 6.30 -14.28 -3.87
N ILE A 90 5.63 -13.57 -4.78
CA ILE A 90 5.98 -12.21 -5.20
C ILE A 90 4.72 -11.34 -5.17
N ILE A 91 4.82 -10.17 -4.54
CA ILE A 91 3.80 -9.13 -4.59
C ILE A 91 4.36 -7.96 -5.37
N ILE A 92 3.66 -7.55 -6.42
CA ILE A 92 4.09 -6.48 -7.31
C ILE A 92 3.02 -5.40 -7.36
N GLY A 93 3.44 -4.14 -7.31
CA GLY A 93 2.54 -3.01 -7.53
C GLY A 93 3.28 -1.77 -7.98
N TYR A 94 2.54 -0.70 -8.18
CA TYR A 94 3.08 0.58 -8.62
C TYR A 94 2.94 1.62 -7.52
N ASN A 95 4.04 2.11 -6.97
CA ASN A 95 4.11 3.04 -5.84
C ASN A 95 3.50 2.50 -4.54
N ILE A 96 3.48 1.19 -4.38
CA ILE A 96 2.90 0.54 -3.20
C ILE A 96 3.66 0.84 -1.91
N PHE A 97 4.97 1.10 -2.01
CA PHE A 97 5.81 1.47 -0.85
C PHE A 97 5.64 2.95 -0.46
N GLY A 98 5.29 3.80 -1.43
CA GLY A 98 5.08 5.22 -1.20
C GLY A 98 3.66 5.59 -0.84
N PHE A 99 2.67 4.75 -1.18
CA PHE A 99 1.26 5.09 -0.98
C PHE A 99 0.43 3.94 -0.40
N ASP A 100 0.23 2.83 -1.10
CA ASP A 100 -0.79 1.84 -0.72
C ASP A 100 -0.52 1.21 0.65
N TYR A 101 0.69 0.75 0.91
CA TYR A 101 1.02 0.14 2.20
C TYR A 101 0.97 1.13 3.38
N PRO A 102 1.59 2.32 3.30
CA PRO A 102 1.43 3.32 4.36
C PRO A 102 -0.02 3.70 4.61
N PHE A 103 -0.79 3.87 3.54
CA PHE A 103 -2.21 4.22 3.63
C PHE A 103 -3.01 3.14 4.34
N MET A 104 -2.95 1.88 3.88
CA MET A 104 -3.65 0.77 4.51
C MET A 104 -3.20 0.55 5.97
N TYR A 105 -1.92 0.75 6.26
CA TYR A 105 -1.40 0.65 7.62
C TYR A 105 -1.95 1.73 8.54
N ASP A 106 -2.02 2.98 8.09
CA ASP A 106 -2.60 4.07 8.87
C ASP A 106 -4.10 3.83 9.08
N ARG A 107 -4.82 3.32 8.08
CA ARG A 107 -6.22 2.89 8.23
C ARG A 107 -6.35 1.73 9.23
N ALA A 108 -5.42 0.77 9.20
CA ALA A 108 -5.41 -0.32 10.19
C ALA A 108 -5.18 0.18 11.62
N LYS A 109 -4.39 1.25 11.81
CA LYS A 109 -4.26 1.92 13.12
C LYS A 109 -5.57 2.55 13.58
N GLU A 110 -6.23 3.31 12.71
CA GLU A 110 -7.51 3.95 13.03
C GLU A 110 -8.59 2.91 13.36
N ASN A 111 -8.61 1.79 12.63
CA ASN A 111 -9.52 0.66 12.87
C ASN A 111 -9.05 -0.31 13.97
N GLN A 112 -7.95 -0.02 14.67
CA GLN A 112 -7.41 -0.81 15.77
C GLN A 112 -7.17 -2.30 15.41
N CYS A 113 -6.72 -2.57 14.19
CA CYS A 113 -6.50 -3.92 13.69
C CYS A 113 -5.09 -4.19 13.15
N VAL A 114 -4.11 -3.35 13.47
CA VAL A 114 -2.73 -3.45 12.98
C VAL A 114 -2.12 -4.84 13.19
N THR A 115 -2.28 -5.40 14.40
CA THR A 115 -1.69 -6.70 14.75
C THR A 115 -2.20 -7.83 13.85
N GLU A 116 -3.48 -7.80 13.51
CA GLU A 116 -4.11 -8.78 12.61
C GLU A 116 -3.76 -8.47 11.15
N PHE A 117 -3.81 -7.21 10.77
CA PHE A 117 -3.50 -6.75 9.41
C PHE A 117 -2.07 -7.10 8.99
N MET A 118 -1.10 -6.94 9.87
CA MET A 118 0.33 -7.16 9.60
C MET A 118 0.75 -8.64 9.50
N LYS A 119 -0.18 -9.59 9.52
CA LYS A 119 0.11 -11.03 9.46
C LYS A 119 0.39 -11.53 8.03
N PHE A 120 1.35 -10.94 7.35
CA PHE A 120 1.70 -11.29 5.96
C PHE A 120 2.85 -12.30 5.83
N SER A 121 3.67 -12.45 6.86
CA SER A 121 4.84 -13.33 6.83
C SER A 121 4.45 -14.81 6.77
N ARG A 122 5.24 -15.61 6.04
CA ARG A 122 5.16 -17.09 6.03
C ARG A 122 5.76 -17.71 7.27
N THR A 123 6.69 -16.99 7.91
CA THR A 123 7.35 -17.47 9.13
C THR A 123 6.54 -17.16 10.38
N LYS A 124 6.76 -17.95 11.43
CA LYS A 124 6.12 -17.76 12.75
C LYS A 124 6.97 -16.91 13.70
N THR A 125 8.01 -16.27 13.20
CA THR A 125 8.88 -15.37 13.97
C THR A 125 8.10 -14.18 14.55
N GLU A 126 8.71 -13.50 15.52
CA GLU A 126 8.10 -12.36 16.21
C GLU A 126 7.54 -11.33 15.20
N LYS A 127 6.27 -11.06 15.35
CA LYS A 127 5.52 -10.20 14.43
C LYS A 127 5.88 -8.75 14.72
N LYS A 128 6.57 -8.11 13.78
CA LYS A 128 6.70 -6.66 13.81
C LYS A 128 5.32 -6.04 13.59
N SER A 129 4.96 -5.11 14.44
CA SER A 129 3.69 -4.36 14.35
C SER A 129 3.83 -3.11 13.48
N ASP A 130 5.05 -2.74 13.10
CA ASP A 130 5.34 -1.52 12.37
C ASP A 130 5.86 -1.82 10.95
N LEU A 131 5.64 -0.86 10.03
CA LEU A 131 6.22 -0.93 8.70
C LEU A 131 7.75 -0.81 8.81
N ASP A 132 8.45 -1.59 7.99
CA ASP A 132 9.87 -1.34 7.71
C ASP A 132 9.98 -0.04 6.90
N ASN A 133 11.02 0.74 7.19
CA ASN A 133 11.28 2.01 6.55
C ASN A 133 12.70 2.02 5.99
N THR A 134 12.82 2.35 4.71
CA THR A 134 14.11 2.45 4.02
C THR A 134 14.16 3.74 3.20
N ASN A 135 15.19 4.53 3.40
CA ASN A 135 15.42 5.70 2.56
C ASN A 135 16.33 5.33 1.39
N ILE A 136 15.91 5.71 0.20
CA ILE A 136 16.73 5.57 -1.02
C ILE A 136 17.00 6.94 -1.61
N ILE A 137 18.23 7.12 -2.09
CA ILE A 137 18.65 8.34 -2.79
C ILE A 137 18.82 7.98 -4.27
N LEU A 138 18.02 8.60 -5.11
CA LEU A 138 18.06 8.47 -6.56
C LEU A 138 18.48 9.83 -7.17
N ALA A 139 18.84 9.85 -8.44
CA ALA A 139 19.14 11.09 -9.15
C ALA A 139 17.96 12.09 -9.13
N SER A 140 16.75 11.60 -8.99
CA SER A 140 15.50 12.38 -8.94
C SER A 140 15.11 12.86 -7.53
N GLY A 141 15.86 12.50 -6.47
CA GLY A 141 15.60 12.90 -5.09
C GLY A 141 15.71 11.77 -4.08
N GLU A 142 15.38 12.09 -2.83
CA GLU A 142 15.31 11.15 -1.73
C GLU A 142 13.86 10.64 -1.57
N TYR A 143 13.72 9.34 -1.36
CA TYR A 143 12.42 8.67 -1.22
C TYR A 143 12.41 7.80 0.03
N GLU A 144 11.38 7.95 0.83
CA GLU A 144 11.08 7.09 1.95
C GLU A 144 10.17 5.94 1.49
N LEU A 145 10.64 4.71 1.63
CA LEU A 145 9.91 3.50 1.26
C LEU A 145 9.41 2.83 2.53
N LYS A 146 8.09 2.65 2.64
CA LYS A 146 7.43 2.00 3.77
C LYS A 146 6.71 0.75 3.31
N TYR A 147 7.03 -0.37 3.91
CA TYR A 147 6.44 -1.65 3.51
C TYR A 147 6.28 -2.58 4.72
N PRO A 148 5.22 -3.42 4.73
CA PRO A 148 5.04 -4.41 5.78
C PRO A 148 6.13 -5.49 5.67
N PRO A 149 6.72 -5.92 6.80
CA PRO A 149 7.62 -7.07 6.79
C PRO A 149 6.86 -8.32 6.36
N MET A 150 7.31 -8.95 5.28
CA MET A 150 6.71 -10.15 4.70
C MET A 150 7.76 -11.23 4.51
N GLU A 151 8.27 -11.78 5.60
CA GLU A 151 9.27 -12.84 5.53
C GLU A 151 8.77 -14.04 4.71
N GLY A 152 9.59 -14.47 3.76
CA GLY A 152 9.27 -15.53 2.80
C GLY A 152 8.51 -15.06 1.55
N ARG A 153 8.32 -13.75 1.35
CA ARG A 153 7.74 -13.16 0.14
C ARG A 153 8.62 -12.05 -0.39
N LEU A 154 8.74 -11.95 -1.70
CA LEU A 154 9.39 -10.82 -2.37
C LEU A 154 8.36 -9.72 -2.64
N GLN A 155 8.72 -8.48 -2.34
CA GLN A 155 7.89 -7.31 -2.66
C GLN A 155 8.62 -6.45 -3.69
N ILE A 156 7.93 -6.06 -4.75
CA ILE A 156 8.49 -5.26 -5.85
C ILE A 156 7.60 -4.04 -6.08
N ASP A 157 8.20 -2.86 -5.92
CA ASP A 157 7.56 -1.61 -6.33
C ASP A 157 8.12 -1.16 -7.69
N VAL A 158 7.30 -1.30 -8.71
CA VAL A 158 7.67 -0.96 -10.10
C VAL A 158 7.96 0.53 -10.26
N PHE A 159 7.31 1.40 -9.50
CA PHE A 159 7.59 2.84 -9.53
C PHE A 159 9.04 3.14 -9.14
N THR A 160 9.52 2.53 -8.07
CA THR A 160 10.89 2.67 -7.59
C THR A 160 11.90 2.11 -8.61
N TYR A 161 11.57 0.94 -9.19
CA TYR A 161 12.38 0.34 -10.25
C TYR A 161 12.49 1.25 -11.48
N MET A 162 11.36 1.79 -11.97
CA MET A 162 11.35 2.68 -13.13
C MET A 162 12.17 3.96 -12.88
N ARG A 163 12.10 4.52 -11.69
CA ARG A 163 12.90 5.70 -11.34
C ARG A 163 14.39 5.44 -11.24
N LYS A 164 14.77 4.24 -10.89
CA LYS A 164 16.17 3.83 -10.78
C LYS A 164 16.80 3.51 -12.14
N GLU A 165 16.08 2.78 -12.97
CA GLU A 165 16.62 2.20 -14.20
C GLU A 165 16.36 3.07 -15.45
N PHE A 166 15.36 3.96 -15.42
CA PHE A 166 14.94 4.74 -16.58
C PHE A 166 14.89 6.23 -16.28
N ILE A 167 15.31 7.05 -17.25
CA ILE A 167 15.16 8.51 -17.23
C ILE A 167 13.95 8.84 -18.11
N LEU A 168 12.81 9.11 -17.48
CA LEU A 168 11.55 9.40 -18.16
C LEU A 168 11.07 10.81 -17.86
N PRO A 169 10.38 11.48 -18.80
CA PRO A 169 9.75 12.79 -18.59
C PRO A 169 8.68 12.78 -17.48
N SER A 170 8.03 11.63 -17.27
CA SER A 170 7.01 11.42 -16.25
C SER A 170 7.04 9.99 -15.71
N TYR A 171 6.81 9.85 -14.41
CA TYR A 171 6.67 8.56 -13.75
C TYR A 171 5.22 8.32 -13.29
N LYS A 172 4.24 8.99 -13.88
CA LYS A 172 2.83 8.65 -13.69
C LYS A 172 2.55 7.30 -14.34
N LEU A 173 1.69 6.49 -13.73
CA LEU A 173 1.37 5.15 -14.21
C LEU A 173 0.95 5.14 -15.68
N ASP A 174 0.10 6.08 -16.09
CA ASP A 174 -0.37 6.20 -17.49
C ASP A 174 0.79 6.38 -18.46
N TYR A 175 1.76 7.25 -18.11
CA TYR A 175 2.93 7.48 -18.97
C TYR A 175 3.82 6.23 -19.04
N VAL A 176 4.13 5.64 -17.89
CA VAL A 176 5.01 4.46 -17.81
C VAL A 176 4.39 3.26 -18.52
N SER A 177 3.08 3.02 -18.33
CA SER A 177 2.37 1.94 -19.01
C SER A 177 2.38 2.14 -20.54
N SER A 178 2.13 3.36 -21.00
CA SER A 178 2.20 3.70 -22.44
C SER A 178 3.60 3.49 -23.00
N TYR A 179 4.63 3.92 -22.29
CA TYR A 179 6.02 3.74 -22.68
C TYR A 179 6.41 2.27 -22.82
N LEU A 180 6.05 1.44 -21.81
CA LEU A 180 6.43 0.03 -21.81
C LEU A 180 5.59 -0.83 -22.77
N ILE A 181 4.31 -0.52 -22.94
CA ILE A 181 3.38 -1.33 -23.76
C ILE A 181 3.41 -0.88 -25.22
N LEU A 182 3.32 0.43 -25.48
CA LEU A 182 3.22 0.97 -26.85
C LEU A 182 4.55 0.96 -27.60
N ASP A 183 5.68 1.16 -26.92
CA ASP A 183 7.00 1.07 -27.58
C ASP A 183 7.37 -0.38 -27.96
N LYS A 184 6.88 -1.38 -27.23
CA LYS A 184 7.03 -2.79 -27.62
C LYS A 184 6.14 -3.18 -28.80
N VAL A 185 4.98 -2.56 -28.97
CA VAL A 185 4.09 -2.82 -30.10
C VAL A 185 4.64 -2.22 -31.42
N LYS A 186 5.48 -1.20 -31.34
CA LYS A 186 6.15 -0.60 -32.53
C LYS A 186 7.42 -1.33 -32.97
N SER A 187 7.90 -2.29 -32.20
CA SER A 187 9.12 -3.07 -32.48
C SER A 187 8.85 -4.49 -33.01
N PHE A 188 7.62 -4.80 -33.47
CA PHE A 188 7.22 -6.01 -34.16
C PHE A 188 6.69 -5.70 -35.56
#